data_ce5f04b2d1a775165aa02f58a0be4208
#
_entry.id   ce5f04b2d1a775165aa02f58a0be4208
#
_cell.length_a   1.000
_cell.length_b   1.000
_cell.length_c   1.000
_cell.angle_alpha   90.00
_cell.angle_beta   90.00
_cell.angle_gamma   90.00
#
_symmetry.space_group_name_H-M   'P 1'
#
loop_
_entity.id
_entity.type
_entity.pdbx_description
1 polymer ?
#
loop_
_entity_poly.entity_id
_entity_poly.type
_entity_poly.pdbx_seq_one_letter_code
_entity_poly.pdbx_strand_id
1 'polypeptide(L)'
;AGCIAPGKTGHSRGKLDVRAVRGPLTLKELRKRFNVSPVPFGDPALLMSQMYVLPANQAIHEYGLIPHWIDAGLAVIERMKTLGVKIIDIRQPTQSLILELASVKKVLSSSLHGLILSDALGLPNARVRLSSNVIGGDFKFSDYCLSVGREHSSTPLDDKSTISKLNQIKFNDHIRWDADLILSSAPWNHE
;
A
#
# COMPACT_ATOMS: atom_id res chain seq x y z
N ALA A 1 -8.33 10.08 -5.30
CA ALA A 1 -7.24 10.92 -4.80
C ALA A 1 -6.92 10.65 -3.34
N GLY A 2 -5.69 10.90 -2.90
CA GLY A 2 -5.29 10.72 -1.50
C GLY A 2 -4.30 11.78 -1.05
N CYS A 3 -4.49 12.32 0.16
CA CYS A 3 -3.51 13.20 0.79
C CYS A 3 -2.30 12.42 1.28
N ILE A 4 -1.11 13.05 1.19
CA ILE A 4 0.12 12.45 1.70
C ILE A 4 0.25 12.69 3.20
N ALA A 5 -0.14 13.87 3.67
CA ALA A 5 -0.06 14.32 5.06
C ALA A 5 -1.17 15.33 5.37
N PRO A 6 -1.48 15.57 6.66
CA PRO A 6 -2.42 16.61 7.05
C PRO A 6 -2.01 17.98 6.50
N GLY A 7 -2.97 18.78 6.03
CA GLY A 7 -2.73 20.10 5.47
C GLY A 7 -2.05 20.15 4.09
N LYS A 8 -1.64 19.01 3.53
CA LYS A 8 -1.02 18.90 2.20
C LYS A 8 -2.08 18.68 1.09
N THR A 9 -3.07 19.56 1.03
CA THR A 9 -3.99 19.65 -0.12
C THR A 9 -3.42 20.65 -1.11
N GLY A 10 -3.40 20.30 -2.41
CA GLY A 10 -2.89 21.18 -3.45
C GLY A 10 -3.62 22.52 -3.51
N HIS A 11 -3.01 23.53 -4.13
CA HIS A 11 -3.65 24.83 -4.40
C HIS A 11 -4.52 24.69 -5.66
N SER A 12 -5.82 24.43 -5.47
CA SER A 12 -6.79 24.55 -6.57
C SER A 12 -7.56 25.86 -6.43
N ARG A 13 -7.65 26.63 -7.52
CA ARG A 13 -8.49 27.86 -7.60
C ARG A 13 -9.83 27.60 -8.29
N GLY A 14 -10.14 26.37 -8.67
CA GLY A 14 -11.37 26.00 -9.38
C GLY A 14 -12.31 25.14 -8.56
N LYS A 15 -13.47 24.83 -9.15
CA LYS A 15 -14.42 23.86 -8.61
C LYS A 15 -13.76 22.47 -8.63
N LEU A 16 -13.72 21.80 -7.48
CA LEU A 16 -13.15 20.48 -7.33
C LEU A 16 -14.27 19.43 -7.43
N ASP A 17 -14.22 18.59 -8.47
CA ASP A 17 -15.08 17.40 -8.58
C ASP A 17 -14.37 16.21 -7.95
N VAL A 18 -14.76 15.85 -6.72
CA VAL A 18 -14.20 14.72 -5.97
C VAL A 18 -15.17 13.57 -6.05
N ARG A 19 -14.80 12.50 -6.78
CA ARG A 19 -15.65 11.33 -7.00
C ARG A 19 -15.29 10.14 -6.13
N ALA A 20 -14.03 10.01 -5.74
CA ALA A 20 -13.54 9.04 -4.78
C ALA A 20 -12.28 9.56 -4.09
N VAL A 21 -12.01 9.07 -2.89
CA VAL A 21 -10.75 9.34 -2.17
C VAL A 21 -10.21 8.06 -1.57
N ARG A 22 -8.89 8.01 -1.32
CA ARG A 22 -8.25 6.82 -0.76
C ARG A 22 -8.86 6.41 0.58
N GLY A 23 -9.19 7.36 1.46
CA GLY A 23 -9.75 7.05 2.74
C GLY A 23 -10.36 8.24 3.48
N PRO A 24 -10.95 7.99 4.66
CA PRO A 24 -11.71 8.98 5.40
C PRO A 24 -10.87 10.15 5.91
N LEU A 25 -9.56 9.95 6.17
CA LEU A 25 -8.69 11.04 6.62
C LEU A 25 -8.42 12.02 5.46
N THR A 26 -8.27 11.52 4.23
CA THR A 26 -8.18 12.36 3.03
C THR A 26 -9.47 13.18 2.85
N LEU A 27 -10.64 12.58 2.99
CA LEU A 27 -11.92 13.30 2.90
C LEU A 27 -12.03 14.40 3.96
N LYS A 28 -11.63 14.09 5.20
CA LYS A 28 -11.59 15.05 6.30
C LYS A 28 -10.68 16.26 5.99
N GLU A 29 -9.49 16.02 5.42
CA GLU A 29 -8.57 17.11 5.04
C GLU A 29 -9.14 17.96 3.90
N LEU A 30 -9.76 17.34 2.88
CA LEU A 30 -10.38 18.07 1.76
C LEU A 30 -11.54 18.95 2.24
N ARG A 31 -12.37 18.46 3.15
CA ARG A 31 -13.53 19.21 3.70
C ARG A 31 -13.16 20.44 4.53
N LYS A 32 -11.92 20.57 4.94
CA LYS A 32 -11.43 21.82 5.57
C LYS A 32 -11.38 23.01 4.60
N ARG A 33 -11.33 22.75 3.29
CA ARG A 33 -11.14 23.78 2.26
C ARG A 33 -12.21 23.77 1.17
N PHE A 34 -12.86 22.64 0.98
CA PHE A 34 -13.82 22.42 -0.10
C PHE A 34 -15.11 21.83 0.43
N ASN A 35 -16.22 22.20 -0.18
CA ASN A 35 -17.49 21.51 0.10
C ASN A 35 -17.51 20.20 -0.70
N VAL A 36 -17.14 19.09 -0.06
CA VAL A 36 -17.06 17.76 -0.67
C VAL A 36 -18.17 16.87 -0.09
N SER A 37 -19.05 16.40 -0.96
CA SER A 37 -20.09 15.42 -0.63
C SER A 37 -19.47 14.08 -0.15
N PRO A 38 -20.25 13.19 0.50
CA PRO A 38 -19.82 11.82 0.72
C PRO A 38 -19.43 11.15 -0.60
N VAL A 39 -18.28 10.48 -0.60
CA VAL A 39 -17.73 9.78 -1.78
C VAL A 39 -17.18 8.42 -1.35
N PRO A 40 -17.07 7.44 -2.27
CA PRO A 40 -16.44 6.16 -2.00
C PRO A 40 -15.00 6.29 -1.53
N PHE A 41 -14.58 5.30 -0.71
CA PHE A 41 -13.20 5.14 -0.27
C PHE A 41 -12.54 3.97 -0.98
N GLY A 42 -11.29 4.14 -1.35
CA GLY A 42 -10.46 3.09 -1.92
C GLY A 42 -9.32 3.66 -2.77
N ASP A 43 -8.32 2.84 -2.98
CA ASP A 43 -7.23 3.16 -3.90
C ASP A 43 -7.48 2.39 -5.22
N PRO A 44 -7.45 3.06 -6.39
CA PRO A 44 -7.67 2.38 -7.68
C PRO A 44 -6.70 1.22 -7.95
N ALA A 45 -5.53 1.18 -7.29
CA ALA A 45 -4.60 0.06 -7.44
C ALA A 45 -5.17 -1.27 -6.89
N LEU A 46 -6.23 -1.24 -6.07
CA LEU A 46 -6.95 -2.44 -5.65
C LEU A 46 -7.63 -3.15 -6.82
N LEU A 47 -7.97 -2.44 -7.90
CA LEU A 47 -8.53 -3.01 -9.13
C LEU A 47 -7.56 -3.95 -9.87
N MET A 48 -6.28 -3.99 -9.47
CA MET A 48 -5.31 -4.97 -10.00
C MET A 48 -5.79 -6.41 -9.85
N SER A 49 -6.59 -6.73 -8.82
CA SER A 49 -7.21 -8.05 -8.64
C SER A 49 -8.15 -8.47 -9.77
N GLN A 50 -8.70 -7.52 -10.51
CA GLN A 50 -9.56 -7.79 -11.67
C GLN A 50 -8.75 -8.02 -12.95
N MET A 51 -7.51 -7.57 -13.00
CA MET A 51 -6.64 -7.65 -14.18
C MET A 51 -5.62 -8.78 -14.07
N TYR A 52 -5.22 -9.13 -12.87
CA TYR A 52 -4.14 -10.10 -12.62
C TYR A 52 -4.51 -11.07 -11.52
N VAL A 53 -4.17 -12.33 -11.76
CA VAL A 53 -4.23 -13.41 -10.78
C VAL A 53 -2.80 -13.90 -10.56
N LEU A 54 -2.40 -14.09 -9.30
CA LEU A 54 -1.09 -14.66 -9.02
C LEU A 54 -1.04 -16.11 -9.48
N PRO A 55 0.01 -16.51 -10.23
CA PRO A 55 0.20 -17.91 -10.57
C PRO A 55 0.30 -18.77 -9.31
N ALA A 56 -0.42 -19.88 -9.29
CA ALA A 56 -0.43 -20.80 -8.15
C ALA A 56 0.92 -21.50 -7.96
N ASN A 57 1.28 -21.82 -6.71
CA ASN A 57 2.42 -22.67 -6.33
C ASN A 57 3.81 -22.21 -6.80
N GLN A 58 4.02 -20.91 -6.97
CA GLN A 58 5.34 -20.35 -7.36
C GLN A 58 6.14 -19.77 -6.20
N ALA A 59 5.59 -19.76 -4.98
CA ALA A 59 6.24 -19.17 -3.82
C ALA A 59 7.44 -20.01 -3.34
N ILE A 60 8.64 -19.55 -3.63
CA ILE A 60 9.92 -20.14 -3.21
C ILE A 60 10.58 -19.39 -2.05
N HIS A 61 10.15 -18.17 -1.77
CA HIS A 61 10.63 -17.36 -0.64
C HIS A 61 9.54 -17.24 0.43
N GLU A 62 9.92 -17.33 1.70
CA GLU A 62 8.97 -17.12 2.81
C GLU A 62 8.54 -15.65 2.89
N TYR A 63 9.47 -14.72 2.67
CA TYR A 63 9.23 -13.29 2.76
C TYR A 63 9.71 -12.54 1.51
N GLY A 64 8.89 -11.59 1.04
CA GLY A 64 9.29 -10.50 0.16
C GLY A 64 9.33 -9.19 0.92
N LEU A 65 10.28 -8.32 0.61
CA LEU A 65 10.31 -6.94 1.10
C LEU A 65 10.16 -5.97 -0.07
N ILE A 66 9.12 -5.13 -0.01
CA ILE A 66 8.93 -4.00 -0.92
C ILE A 66 9.32 -2.71 -0.19
N PRO A 67 10.55 -2.24 -0.33
CA PRO A 67 10.97 -0.99 0.28
C PRO A 67 10.35 0.20 -0.44
N HIS A 68 10.10 1.28 0.30
CA HIS A 68 9.90 2.58 -0.33
C HIS A 68 11.18 2.97 -1.08
N TRP A 69 11.07 3.58 -2.26
CA TRP A 69 12.24 3.89 -3.10
C TRP A 69 13.32 4.71 -2.36
N ILE A 70 12.92 5.56 -1.41
CA ILE A 70 13.84 6.35 -0.59
C ILE A 70 14.66 5.48 0.39
N ASP A 71 14.17 4.29 0.72
CA ASP A 71 14.80 3.34 1.64
C ASP A 71 15.70 2.32 0.93
N ALA A 72 15.74 2.29 -0.40
CA ALA A 72 16.37 1.24 -1.19
C ALA A 72 17.89 1.07 -0.94
N GLY A 73 18.58 2.12 -0.50
CA GLY A 73 20.02 2.12 -0.20
C GLY A 73 20.38 1.89 1.27
N LEU A 74 19.42 1.58 2.14
CA LEU A 74 19.69 1.41 3.56
C LEU A 74 20.36 0.06 3.88
N ALA A 75 21.22 0.03 4.89
CA ALA A 75 21.91 -1.20 5.35
C ALA A 75 20.93 -2.32 5.73
N VAL A 76 19.73 -1.99 6.22
CA VAL A 76 18.67 -2.96 6.50
C VAL A 76 18.27 -3.78 5.27
N ILE A 77 18.38 -3.24 4.05
CA ILE A 77 18.06 -3.97 2.81
C ILE A 77 19.06 -5.14 2.63
N GLU A 78 20.34 -4.87 2.79
CA GLU A 78 21.37 -5.93 2.71
C GLU A 78 21.19 -6.95 3.84
N ARG A 79 20.83 -6.49 5.05
CA ARG A 79 20.48 -7.40 6.13
C ARG A 79 19.32 -8.31 5.77
N MET A 80 18.24 -7.79 5.17
CA MET A 80 17.10 -8.61 4.75
C MET A 80 17.51 -9.65 3.71
N LYS A 81 18.36 -9.31 2.76
CA LYS A 81 18.92 -10.27 1.78
C LYS A 81 19.65 -11.42 2.47
N THR A 82 20.51 -11.12 3.45
CA THR A 82 21.24 -12.17 4.22
C THR A 82 20.33 -13.10 5.01
N LEU A 83 19.10 -12.66 5.33
CA LEU A 83 18.06 -13.46 5.97
C LEU A 83 17.22 -14.27 4.97
N GLY A 84 17.54 -14.24 3.67
CA GLY A 84 16.78 -14.93 2.62
C GLY A 84 15.49 -14.21 2.20
N VAL A 85 15.33 -12.94 2.57
CA VAL A 85 14.17 -12.14 2.15
C VAL A 85 14.38 -11.66 0.71
N LYS A 86 13.42 -11.92 -0.17
CA LYS A 86 13.42 -11.42 -1.55
C LYS A 86 13.15 -9.92 -1.56
N ILE A 87 14.04 -9.12 -2.11
CA ILE A 87 13.81 -7.67 -2.30
C ILE A 87 13.09 -7.46 -3.62
N ILE A 88 11.97 -6.74 -3.58
CA ILE A 88 11.08 -6.48 -4.73
C ILE A 88 11.03 -4.98 -4.98
N ASP A 89 11.46 -4.54 -6.16
CA ASP A 89 11.34 -3.13 -6.57
C ASP A 89 9.96 -2.89 -7.19
N ILE A 90 9.13 -2.08 -6.55
CA ILE A 90 7.79 -1.76 -7.02
C ILE A 90 7.77 -0.95 -8.33
N ARG A 91 8.89 -0.37 -8.74
CA ARG A 91 8.99 0.49 -9.94
C ARG A 91 9.23 -0.30 -11.23
N GLN A 92 9.42 -1.61 -11.14
CA GLN A 92 9.62 -2.48 -12.29
C GLN A 92 8.34 -2.62 -13.14
N PRO A 93 8.41 -3.15 -14.38
CA PRO A 93 7.24 -3.43 -15.20
C PRO A 93 6.24 -4.33 -14.49
N THR A 94 4.94 -4.08 -14.69
CA THR A 94 3.85 -4.75 -13.95
C THR A 94 3.93 -6.27 -14.02
N GLN A 95 4.21 -6.84 -15.21
CA GLN A 95 4.32 -8.30 -15.36
C GLN A 95 5.45 -8.89 -14.51
N SER A 96 6.62 -8.24 -14.50
CA SER A 96 7.76 -8.67 -13.67
C SER A 96 7.41 -8.57 -12.19
N LEU A 97 6.75 -7.48 -11.78
CA LEU A 97 6.29 -7.29 -10.40
C LEU A 97 5.32 -8.40 -9.96
N ILE A 98 4.35 -8.78 -10.79
CA ILE A 98 3.40 -9.86 -10.50
C ILE A 98 4.13 -11.20 -10.31
N LEU A 99 5.11 -11.52 -11.18
CA LEU A 99 5.90 -12.74 -11.05
C LEU A 99 6.75 -12.74 -9.77
N GLU A 100 7.36 -11.62 -9.41
CA GLU A 100 8.11 -11.52 -8.15
C GLU A 100 7.19 -11.63 -6.93
N LEU A 101 5.99 -11.03 -6.97
CA LEU A 101 4.99 -11.19 -5.91
C LEU A 101 4.50 -12.64 -5.80
N ALA A 102 4.34 -13.35 -6.92
CA ALA A 102 3.97 -14.77 -6.90
C ALA A 102 5.07 -15.67 -6.30
N SER A 103 6.32 -15.22 -6.29
CA SER A 103 7.47 -15.98 -5.75
C SER A 103 7.60 -15.93 -4.23
N VAL A 104 6.78 -15.16 -3.53
CA VAL A 104 6.84 -14.98 -2.07
C VAL A 104 5.54 -15.39 -1.39
N LYS A 105 5.62 -15.90 -0.16
CA LYS A 105 4.43 -16.27 0.62
C LYS A 105 3.83 -15.08 1.37
N LYS A 106 4.66 -14.15 1.83
CA LYS A 106 4.24 -13.00 2.66
C LYS A 106 5.03 -11.77 2.25
N VAL A 107 4.40 -10.62 2.31
CA VAL A 107 5.01 -9.34 1.93
C VAL A 107 5.21 -8.43 3.14
N LEU A 108 6.43 -7.96 3.31
CA LEU A 108 6.79 -6.85 4.19
C LEU A 108 6.90 -5.59 3.32
N SER A 109 6.32 -4.47 3.73
CA SER A 109 6.44 -3.26 2.92
C SER A 109 6.59 -1.98 3.73
N SER A 110 7.56 -1.15 3.38
CA SER A 110 7.63 0.26 3.80
C SER A 110 7.01 1.21 2.77
N SER A 111 6.52 0.67 1.63
CA SER A 111 5.79 1.40 0.60
C SER A 111 4.28 1.22 0.75
N LEU A 112 3.51 2.32 0.66
CA LEU A 112 2.05 2.22 0.68
C LEU A 112 1.52 1.38 -0.49
N HIS A 113 2.02 1.61 -1.70
CA HIS A 113 1.59 0.82 -2.87
C HIS A 113 1.99 -0.65 -2.77
N GLY A 114 3.08 -0.98 -2.07
CA GLY A 114 3.43 -2.36 -1.80
C GLY A 114 2.38 -3.08 -0.94
N LEU A 115 1.79 -2.39 0.06
CA LEU A 115 0.66 -2.93 0.83
C LEU A 115 -0.59 -3.06 -0.03
N ILE A 116 -0.95 -2.00 -0.77
CA ILE A 116 -2.16 -1.97 -1.60
C ILE A 116 -2.15 -3.09 -2.65
N LEU A 117 -1.03 -3.28 -3.34
CA LEU A 117 -0.90 -4.34 -4.35
C LEU A 117 -0.91 -5.74 -3.73
N SER A 118 -0.30 -5.90 -2.56
CA SER A 118 -0.35 -7.18 -1.84
C SER A 118 -1.79 -7.49 -1.40
N ASP A 119 -2.52 -6.51 -0.87
CA ASP A 119 -3.93 -6.65 -0.52
C ASP A 119 -4.79 -6.97 -1.76
N ALA A 120 -4.58 -6.27 -2.88
CA ALA A 120 -5.30 -6.50 -4.13
C ALA A 120 -5.11 -7.93 -4.67
N LEU A 121 -3.92 -8.49 -4.50
CA LEU A 121 -3.56 -9.82 -5.01
C LEU A 121 -3.74 -10.94 -3.97
N GLY A 122 -4.32 -10.64 -2.81
CA GLY A 122 -4.59 -11.62 -1.75
C GLY A 122 -3.34 -12.16 -1.07
N LEU A 123 -2.21 -11.44 -1.12
CA LEU A 123 -0.99 -11.83 -0.43
C LEU A 123 -1.00 -11.33 1.03
N PRO A 124 -0.77 -12.22 2.02
CA PRO A 124 -0.56 -11.81 3.40
C PRO A 124 0.55 -10.76 3.47
N ASN A 125 0.25 -9.62 4.09
CA ASN A 125 1.22 -8.52 4.11
C ASN A 125 1.23 -7.75 5.42
N ALA A 126 2.38 -7.13 5.73
CA ALA A 126 2.56 -6.31 6.91
C ALA A 126 3.35 -5.04 6.59
N ARG A 127 2.94 -3.94 7.19
CA ARG A 127 3.73 -2.71 7.13
C ARG A 127 4.96 -2.83 8.01
N VAL A 128 6.11 -2.48 7.43
CA VAL A 128 7.36 -2.30 8.15
C VAL A 128 7.86 -0.87 8.01
N ARG A 129 8.69 -0.45 8.94
CA ARG A 129 9.32 0.87 8.94
C ARG A 129 10.83 0.68 8.90
N LEU A 130 11.47 1.13 7.82
CA LEU A 130 12.92 1.01 7.60
C LEU A 130 13.65 2.31 7.93
N SER A 131 12.96 3.45 7.83
CA SER A 131 13.48 4.78 8.19
C SER A 131 12.35 5.72 8.62
N SER A 132 12.71 6.94 8.99
CA SER A 132 11.80 8.08 9.15
C SER A 132 11.66 8.94 7.90
N ASN A 133 12.32 8.58 6.79
CA ASN A 133 12.43 9.43 5.59
C ASN A 133 11.18 9.37 4.69
N VAL A 134 10.29 8.40 4.90
CA VAL A 134 9.09 8.23 4.07
C VAL A 134 8.12 9.38 4.32
N ILE A 135 7.93 10.24 3.31
CA ILE A 135 7.10 11.44 3.39
C ILE A 135 5.64 11.04 3.71
N GLY A 136 5.02 11.83 4.60
CA GLY A 136 3.63 11.62 5.03
C GLY A 136 3.49 10.66 6.21
N GLY A 137 4.58 10.06 6.67
CA GLY A 137 4.61 9.24 7.88
C GLY A 137 3.47 8.24 7.93
N ASP A 138 2.76 8.18 9.05
CA ASP A 138 1.68 7.23 9.27
C ASP A 138 0.34 7.64 8.62
N PHE A 139 0.15 8.93 8.29
CA PHE A 139 -1.13 9.44 7.80
C PHE A 139 -1.66 8.67 6.60
N LYS A 140 -0.86 8.54 5.54
CA LYS A 140 -1.28 7.88 4.29
C LYS A 140 -1.58 6.39 4.47
N PHE A 141 -0.88 5.73 5.40
CA PHE A 141 -1.11 4.33 5.73
C PHE A 141 -2.38 4.15 6.56
N SER A 142 -2.58 5.00 7.59
CA SER A 142 -3.80 5.01 8.40
C SER A 142 -5.03 5.27 7.55
N ASP A 143 -4.94 6.24 6.62
CA ASP A 143 -6.02 6.59 5.71
C ASP A 143 -6.44 5.39 4.84
N TYR A 144 -5.47 4.68 4.26
CA TYR A 144 -5.72 3.47 3.49
C TYR A 144 -6.27 2.34 4.37
N CYS A 145 -5.66 2.04 5.51
CA CYS A 145 -6.11 0.97 6.39
C CYS A 145 -7.55 1.16 6.83
N LEU A 146 -7.95 2.39 7.17
CA LEU A 146 -9.34 2.73 7.52
C LEU A 146 -10.29 2.49 6.34
N SER A 147 -9.87 2.73 5.10
CA SER A 147 -10.74 2.56 3.92
C SER A 147 -11.04 1.10 3.60
N VAL A 148 -10.17 0.18 4.00
CA VAL A 148 -10.29 -1.25 3.70
C VAL A 148 -10.54 -2.10 4.96
N GLY A 149 -10.84 -1.45 6.09
CA GLY A 149 -11.22 -2.12 7.34
C GLY A 149 -10.11 -2.95 7.99
N ARG A 150 -8.83 -2.59 7.75
CA ARG A 150 -7.70 -3.26 8.38
C ARG A 150 -7.08 -2.43 9.51
N GLU A 151 -6.49 -3.11 10.48
CA GLU A 151 -5.74 -2.46 11.55
C GLU A 151 -4.47 -1.81 11.01
N HIS A 152 -4.17 -0.59 11.45
CA HIS A 152 -2.94 0.11 11.15
C HIS A 152 -1.90 -0.18 12.23
N SER A 153 -0.89 -0.95 11.87
CA SER A 153 0.29 -1.21 12.70
C SER A 153 1.55 -1.17 11.85
N SER A 154 2.71 -0.99 12.47
CA SER A 154 3.99 -1.08 11.75
C SER A 154 5.09 -1.62 12.65
N THR A 155 5.93 -2.49 12.12
CA THR A 155 7.09 -3.04 12.81
C THR A 155 8.36 -2.36 12.32
N PRO A 156 9.18 -1.74 13.20
CA PRO A 156 10.47 -1.20 12.80
C PRO A 156 11.45 -2.34 12.52
N LEU A 157 12.14 -2.26 11.37
CA LEU A 157 13.24 -3.14 10.99
C LEU A 157 14.51 -2.34 10.77
N ASP A 158 15.64 -2.93 11.15
CA ASP A 158 16.99 -2.36 11.10
C ASP A 158 18.02 -3.41 10.65
N ASP A 159 19.29 -3.04 10.61
CA ASP A 159 20.41 -3.91 10.25
C ASP A 159 20.72 -5.00 11.28
N LYS A 160 20.12 -4.95 12.48
CA LYS A 160 20.19 -5.97 13.54
C LYS A 160 18.99 -6.89 13.58
N SER A 161 18.00 -6.66 12.74
CA SER A 161 16.78 -7.49 12.69
C SER A 161 17.12 -8.95 12.35
N THR A 162 16.35 -9.88 12.92
CA THR A 162 16.56 -11.33 12.81
C THR A 162 15.35 -12.00 12.19
N ILE A 163 15.51 -13.24 11.71
CA ILE A 163 14.41 -14.05 11.21
C ILE A 163 13.34 -14.31 12.31
N SER A 164 13.76 -14.46 13.55
CA SER A 164 12.82 -14.61 14.68
C SER A 164 11.92 -13.38 14.84
N LYS A 165 12.46 -12.17 14.63
CA LYS A 165 11.67 -10.93 14.63
C LYS A 165 10.67 -10.91 13.47
N LEU A 166 11.06 -11.36 12.28
CA LEU A 166 10.16 -11.44 11.13
C LEU A 166 9.02 -12.43 11.38
N ASN A 167 9.31 -13.58 12.01
CA ASN A 167 8.32 -14.61 12.34
C ASN A 167 7.27 -14.14 13.36
N GLN A 168 7.56 -13.09 14.14
CA GLN A 168 6.64 -12.51 15.13
C GLN A 168 5.73 -11.41 14.52
N ILE A 169 5.98 -11.01 13.29
CA ILE A 169 5.17 -9.98 12.63
C ILE A 169 3.77 -10.53 12.34
N LYS A 170 2.74 -9.80 12.77
CA LYS A 170 1.35 -10.09 12.41
C LYS A 170 1.08 -9.61 10.99
N PHE A 171 0.72 -10.52 10.11
CA PHE A 171 0.34 -10.22 8.74
C PHE A 171 -1.17 -10.03 8.63
N ASN A 172 -1.59 -9.08 7.78
CA ASN A 172 -2.96 -8.95 7.34
C ASN A 172 -3.13 -9.78 6.06
N ASP A 173 -4.19 -10.57 6.00
CA ASP A 173 -4.52 -11.45 4.88
C ASP A 173 -5.91 -11.19 4.29
N HIS A 174 -6.62 -10.21 4.85
CA HIS A 174 -7.98 -9.90 4.45
C HIS A 174 -8.27 -8.41 4.52
N ILE A 175 -8.97 -7.89 3.50
CA ILE A 175 -9.49 -6.52 3.44
C ILE A 175 -10.98 -6.53 3.09
N ARG A 176 -11.66 -5.43 3.42
CA ARG A 176 -13.05 -5.15 3.01
C ARG A 176 -13.03 -3.97 2.05
N TRP A 177 -13.36 -4.21 0.82
CA TRP A 177 -13.50 -3.14 -0.18
C TRP A 177 -14.47 -3.57 -1.28
N ASP A 178 -14.98 -2.60 -2.01
CA ASP A 178 -15.95 -2.83 -3.08
C ASP A 178 -15.42 -2.20 -4.37
N ALA A 179 -15.15 -3.06 -5.36
CA ALA A 179 -14.64 -2.66 -6.66
C ALA A 179 -15.65 -1.80 -7.43
N ASP A 180 -16.95 -2.14 -7.34
CA ASP A 180 -18.01 -1.48 -8.10
C ASP A 180 -18.20 -0.04 -7.64
N LEU A 181 -18.03 0.24 -6.34
CA LEU A 181 -18.04 1.60 -5.82
C LEU A 181 -16.92 2.47 -6.40
N ILE A 182 -15.74 1.92 -6.59
CA ILE A 182 -14.60 2.65 -7.18
C ILE A 182 -14.80 2.80 -8.69
N LEU A 183 -15.21 1.74 -9.38
CA LEU A 183 -15.47 1.77 -10.82
C LEU A 183 -16.59 2.75 -11.17
N SER A 184 -17.71 2.73 -10.44
CA SER A 184 -18.85 3.63 -10.66
C SER A 184 -18.50 5.11 -10.42
N SER A 185 -17.49 5.39 -9.60
CA SER A 185 -17.01 6.75 -9.36
C SER A 185 -16.09 7.28 -10.46
N ALA A 186 -15.67 6.44 -11.40
CA ALA A 186 -14.75 6.84 -12.46
C ALA A 186 -15.39 7.83 -13.45
N PRO A 187 -14.64 8.83 -13.93
CA PRO A 187 -15.19 9.92 -14.74
C PRO A 187 -15.78 9.48 -16.09
N TRP A 188 -15.36 8.35 -16.62
CA TRP A 188 -15.86 7.80 -17.91
C TRP A 188 -17.20 7.08 -17.80
N ASN A 189 -17.77 6.90 -16.61
CA ASN A 189 -19.08 6.24 -16.41
C ASN A 189 -20.24 7.22 -16.37
N HIS A 190 -20.07 8.48 -16.80
CA HIS A 190 -21.07 9.55 -16.67
C HIS A 190 -21.31 10.28 -18.02
N GLU A 191 -21.21 9.59 -19.15
CA GLU A 191 -21.70 10.05 -20.45
C GLU A 191 -23.17 9.65 -20.68
#